data_22cf12f69f2ee9a8ef3c0cbef8e15620
#
_entry.id   22cf12f69f2ee9a8ef3c0cbef8e15620
#
_cell.length_a   1.000
_cell.length_b   1.000
_cell.length_c   1.000
_cell.angle_alpha   90.00
_cell.angle_beta   90.00
_cell.angle_gamma   90.00
#
_symmetry.space_group_name_H-M   'P 1'
#
loop_
_entity.id
_entity.type
_entity.pdbx_description
1 polymer ?
#
loop_
_entity_poly.entity_id
_entity_poly.type
_entity_poly.pdbx_seq_one_letter_code
_entity_poly.pdbx_strand_id
1 'polypeptide(L)'
;MRSILSILGILIASAITFTGQAQLKVGDQFSGWLEGYLDIHHINTGKGECSFFILPDGTTMLVDAGATARPKPRVTDPKPDGSRTPGEWISRYIQHFLEKQPSKKIDYVLLTHFHDDHIGELYAGLKSSESGNYILSGITEVAENLSVSKLVDRNWPDYNYPSPLKSNYIQNYIRFVKWNVEQKRFTAEQFRVGANDQFTLLHNPKKYNNFEIRNMASNGWIWTGVENNVRNHFPSVESLSANEYPAENMCSSAFRLSYGKFDYFNGGDLTTGEAGTWQDIETPVGLVSGPVDVCVANHHAYYDAMGVTFLKAVRPRVHIVQVWSPSQPSPNILSRMLSTGTYPGPRDIFATNTMEETRVVSGRMESLKSQQGHIVVRVNPGGEDYMIYILDDSSESFRIKAIHGPYNCN
;
A
#
# COMPACT_ATOMS: atom_id res chain seq x y z
N MET A 1 -36.18 -31.47 -62.98
CA MET A 1 -36.30 -30.16 -62.38
C MET A 1 -35.91 -30.26 -60.86
N ARG A 2 -34.73 -29.91 -60.50
CA ARG A 2 -34.25 -29.91 -59.11
C ARG A 2 -34.07 -28.45 -58.66
N SER A 3 -34.86 -28.02 -57.71
CA SER A 3 -34.77 -26.68 -57.11
C SER A 3 -33.61 -26.64 -56.09
N ILE A 4 -32.69 -25.72 -56.30
CA ILE A 4 -31.62 -25.42 -55.39
C ILE A 4 -32.11 -24.26 -54.49
N LEU A 5 -32.33 -24.53 -53.21
CA LEU A 5 -32.55 -23.48 -52.19
C LEU A 5 -31.18 -22.96 -51.72
N SER A 6 -30.90 -21.70 -52.01
CA SER A 6 -29.74 -20.97 -51.46
C SER A 6 -30.11 -20.39 -50.08
N ILE A 7 -29.46 -20.86 -49.03
CA ILE A 7 -29.56 -20.28 -47.69
C ILE A 7 -28.52 -19.17 -47.59
N LEU A 8 -28.99 -17.92 -47.51
CA LEU A 8 -28.16 -16.75 -47.29
C LEU A 8 -27.96 -16.58 -45.76
N GLY A 9 -26.79 -16.98 -45.27
CA GLY A 9 -26.42 -16.76 -43.89
C GLY A 9 -26.01 -15.30 -43.65
N ILE A 10 -26.79 -14.56 -42.85
CA ILE A 10 -26.47 -13.23 -42.43
C ILE A 10 -25.51 -13.36 -41.21
N LEU A 11 -24.23 -13.06 -41.40
CA LEU A 11 -23.27 -12.87 -40.32
C LEU A 11 -23.55 -11.49 -39.69
N ILE A 12 -24.15 -11.47 -38.51
CA ILE A 12 -24.22 -10.26 -37.66
C ILE A 12 -22.88 -10.13 -36.96
N ALA A 13 -22.00 -9.30 -37.49
CA ALA A 13 -20.80 -8.85 -36.80
C ALA A 13 -21.24 -7.87 -35.71
N SER A 14 -21.25 -8.33 -34.46
CA SER A 14 -21.41 -7.46 -33.31
C SER A 14 -20.18 -6.55 -33.21
N ALA A 15 -20.28 -5.33 -33.71
CA ALA A 15 -19.27 -4.29 -33.45
C ALA A 15 -19.32 -3.93 -31.98
N ILE A 16 -18.35 -4.40 -31.21
CA ILE A 16 -18.11 -3.90 -29.87
C ILE A 16 -17.57 -2.48 -30.04
N THR A 17 -18.48 -1.51 -29.89
CA THR A 17 -18.07 -0.10 -29.79
C THR A 17 -17.34 0.09 -28.48
N PHE A 18 -16.01 0.05 -28.50
CA PHE A 18 -15.21 0.67 -27.46
C PHE A 18 -15.52 2.17 -27.53
N THR A 19 -16.35 2.66 -26.63
CA THR A 19 -16.46 4.08 -26.37
C THR A 19 -15.11 4.50 -25.80
N GLY A 20 -14.25 5.06 -26.64
CA GLY A 20 -12.95 5.57 -26.24
C GLY A 20 -13.15 6.58 -25.12
N GLN A 21 -12.75 6.23 -23.92
CA GLN A 21 -12.69 7.17 -22.80
C GLN A 21 -11.73 8.28 -23.19
N ALA A 22 -12.14 9.54 -23.02
CA ALA A 22 -11.23 10.67 -23.25
C ALA A 22 -9.96 10.48 -22.41
N GLN A 23 -8.81 10.54 -23.06
CA GLN A 23 -7.53 10.44 -22.39
C GLN A 23 -7.39 11.56 -21.35
N LEU A 24 -7.17 11.20 -20.08
CA LEU A 24 -6.98 12.15 -19.00
C LEU A 24 -5.77 13.06 -19.28
N LYS A 25 -5.89 14.35 -18.96
CA LYS A 25 -4.86 15.37 -19.16
C LYS A 25 -4.53 16.06 -17.84
N VAL A 26 -3.36 16.68 -17.81
CA VAL A 26 -2.98 17.58 -16.70
C VAL A 26 -4.02 18.70 -16.59
N GLY A 27 -4.47 18.94 -15.37
CA GLY A 27 -5.55 19.90 -15.04
C GLY A 27 -6.94 19.28 -14.94
N ASP A 28 -7.18 18.09 -15.51
CA ASP A 28 -8.44 17.38 -15.34
C ASP A 28 -8.59 16.89 -13.89
N GLN A 29 -9.83 16.76 -13.43
CA GLN A 29 -10.10 16.00 -12.21
C GLN A 29 -9.87 14.51 -12.52
N PHE A 30 -9.15 13.82 -11.62
CA PHE A 30 -8.91 12.40 -11.82
C PHE A 30 -10.23 11.63 -11.78
N SER A 31 -10.52 10.92 -12.86
CA SER A 31 -11.73 10.10 -12.95
C SER A 31 -11.64 8.92 -11.99
N GLY A 32 -12.73 8.61 -11.29
CA GLY A 32 -12.80 7.42 -10.46
C GLY A 32 -12.53 6.13 -11.26
N TRP A 33 -12.39 5.04 -10.53
CA TRP A 33 -12.15 3.70 -11.06
C TRP A 33 -13.24 3.27 -12.07
N LEU A 34 -12.83 2.44 -13.00
CA LEU A 34 -13.66 1.76 -13.98
C LEU A 34 -13.40 0.26 -13.92
N GLU A 35 -14.42 -0.53 -14.23
CA GLU A 35 -14.32 -1.99 -14.23
C GLU A 35 -13.17 -2.50 -15.13
N GLY A 36 -12.35 -3.38 -14.57
CA GLY A 36 -11.16 -3.95 -15.19
C GLY A 36 -9.87 -3.19 -14.92
N TYR A 37 -9.94 -1.93 -14.48
CA TYR A 37 -8.75 -1.20 -14.01
C TYR A 37 -8.39 -1.59 -12.58
N LEU A 38 -7.10 -1.61 -12.28
CA LEU A 38 -6.60 -1.65 -10.92
C LEU A 38 -6.05 -0.26 -10.59
N ASP A 39 -6.63 0.41 -9.60
CA ASP A 39 -6.14 1.68 -9.10
C ASP A 39 -5.49 1.50 -7.72
N ILE A 40 -4.27 1.99 -7.57
CA ILE A 40 -3.54 2.01 -6.30
C ILE A 40 -3.22 3.46 -5.96
N HIS A 41 -3.85 3.98 -4.92
CA HIS A 41 -3.71 5.36 -4.47
C HIS A 41 -2.80 5.42 -3.26
N HIS A 42 -1.63 6.04 -3.37
CA HIS A 42 -0.76 6.39 -2.24
C HIS A 42 -1.14 7.79 -1.78
N ILE A 43 -1.82 7.86 -0.63
CA ILE A 43 -2.48 9.08 -0.15
C ILE A 43 -1.50 9.90 0.67
N ASN A 44 -1.25 11.15 0.25
CA ASN A 44 -0.45 12.09 1.02
C ASN A 44 -1.34 12.86 2.00
N THR A 45 -1.25 12.57 3.28
CA THR A 45 -1.82 13.39 4.36
C THR A 45 -0.75 14.19 5.10
N GLY A 46 0.52 13.96 4.74
CA GLY A 46 1.67 14.56 5.41
C GLY A 46 1.98 13.95 6.78
N LYS A 47 1.33 12.84 7.18
CA LYS A 47 1.40 12.36 8.57
C LYS A 47 1.59 10.85 8.73
N GLY A 48 1.93 10.14 7.68
CA GLY A 48 2.18 8.69 7.72
C GLY A 48 1.89 8.01 6.41
N GLU A 49 1.97 6.69 6.39
CA GLU A 49 1.70 5.85 5.23
C GLU A 49 0.21 5.52 5.10
N CYS A 50 -0.28 5.53 3.86
CA CYS A 50 -1.64 5.11 3.55
C CYS A 50 -1.75 4.78 2.06
N SER A 51 -2.22 3.57 1.74
CA SER A 51 -2.45 3.13 0.37
C SER A 51 -3.85 2.56 0.22
N PHE A 52 -4.63 3.08 -0.72
CA PHE A 52 -5.99 2.62 -1.00
C PHE A 52 -6.06 1.98 -2.39
N PHE A 53 -6.61 0.78 -2.47
CA PHE A 53 -6.71 -0.02 -3.68
C PHE A 53 -8.16 -0.15 -4.10
N ILE A 54 -8.41 -0.03 -5.39
CA ILE A 54 -9.65 -0.45 -6.03
C ILE A 54 -9.28 -1.51 -7.07
N LEU A 55 -9.60 -2.76 -6.76
CA LEU A 55 -9.21 -3.94 -7.52
C LEU A 55 -10.03 -4.07 -8.81
N PRO A 56 -9.65 -4.94 -9.77
CA PRO A 56 -10.26 -4.98 -11.10
C PRO A 56 -11.78 -5.20 -11.14
N ASP A 57 -12.36 -5.78 -10.10
CA ASP A 57 -13.81 -6.01 -9.99
C ASP A 57 -14.53 -5.02 -9.06
N GLY A 58 -13.81 -3.98 -8.57
CA GLY A 58 -14.32 -3.00 -7.63
C GLY A 58 -14.19 -3.38 -6.15
N THR A 59 -13.61 -4.54 -5.82
CA THR A 59 -13.22 -4.86 -4.43
C THR A 59 -12.22 -3.83 -3.92
N THR A 60 -12.34 -3.41 -2.67
CA THR A 60 -11.52 -2.34 -2.09
C THR A 60 -10.63 -2.85 -0.97
N MET A 61 -9.41 -2.28 -0.89
CA MET A 61 -8.46 -2.59 0.18
C MET A 61 -7.75 -1.33 0.64
N LEU A 62 -7.63 -1.15 1.95
CA LEU A 62 -6.81 -0.12 2.58
C LEU A 62 -5.60 -0.77 3.23
N VAL A 63 -4.42 -0.26 2.96
CA VAL A 63 -3.16 -0.67 3.59
C VAL A 63 -2.63 0.51 4.37
N ASP A 64 -2.59 0.37 5.68
CA ASP A 64 -2.20 1.37 6.66
C ASP A 64 -3.04 2.67 6.62
N ALA A 65 -3.01 3.41 7.71
CA ALA A 65 -3.64 4.72 7.86
C ALA A 65 -2.91 5.50 8.96
N GLY A 66 -1.70 5.96 8.65
CA GLY A 66 -0.83 6.63 9.60
C GLY A 66 -1.32 8.01 10.03
N ALA A 67 -1.01 8.38 11.26
CA ALA A 67 -1.33 9.69 11.83
C ALA A 67 -0.34 10.05 12.92
N THR A 68 0.76 10.72 12.57
CA THR A 68 1.74 11.18 13.55
C THR A 68 1.29 12.46 14.28
N ALA A 69 1.79 12.69 15.51
CA ALA A 69 1.38 13.80 16.38
C ALA A 69 1.60 15.19 15.79
N ARG A 70 0.86 16.18 16.32
CA ARG A 70 0.93 17.58 15.91
C ARG A 70 0.96 18.57 17.09
N PRO A 71 1.62 19.70 16.94
CA PRO A 71 2.74 19.92 16.03
C PRO A 71 3.92 19.05 16.46
N LYS A 72 4.61 18.45 15.51
CA LYS A 72 5.79 17.63 15.79
C LYS A 72 6.92 18.10 14.90
N PRO A 73 8.07 18.55 15.46
CA PRO A 73 9.22 18.91 14.64
C PRO A 73 9.65 17.75 13.74
N ARG A 74 10.10 18.06 12.54
CA ARG A 74 10.57 17.08 11.55
C ARG A 74 9.48 16.10 11.08
N VAL A 75 8.23 16.56 11.05
CA VAL A 75 7.10 15.89 10.40
C VAL A 75 6.57 16.82 9.35
N THR A 76 6.27 16.29 8.16
CA THR A 76 5.71 17.07 7.06
C THR A 76 4.40 17.75 7.48
N ASP A 77 4.09 18.89 6.84
CA ASP A 77 2.83 19.59 7.06
C ASP A 77 1.63 18.73 6.67
N PRO A 78 0.49 18.89 7.37
CA PRO A 78 -0.72 18.17 7.02
C PRO A 78 -1.21 18.54 5.63
N LYS A 79 -1.80 17.58 4.92
CA LYS A 79 -2.38 17.74 3.59
C LYS A 79 -3.87 17.34 3.60
N PRO A 80 -4.70 18.14 2.92
CA PRO A 80 -4.42 19.44 2.25
C PRO A 80 -4.05 20.57 3.20
N ASP A 81 -4.46 20.52 4.48
CA ASP A 81 -4.16 21.50 5.51
C ASP A 81 -4.35 20.94 6.94
N GLY A 82 -4.18 21.78 7.97
CA GLY A 82 -4.32 21.39 9.37
C GLY A 82 -5.74 21.46 9.95
N SER A 83 -6.78 21.69 9.15
CA SER A 83 -8.16 21.85 9.64
C SER A 83 -8.78 20.54 10.14
N ARG A 84 -8.24 19.38 9.71
CA ARG A 84 -8.72 18.05 10.07
C ARG A 84 -7.57 17.16 10.48
N THR A 85 -7.92 16.04 11.12
CA THR A 85 -6.97 14.96 11.42
C THR A 85 -6.60 14.17 10.15
N PRO A 86 -5.46 13.45 10.14
CA PRO A 86 -5.10 12.60 9.02
C PRO A 86 -6.15 11.53 8.70
N GLY A 87 -6.74 10.89 9.72
CA GLY A 87 -7.78 9.88 9.53
C GLY A 87 -9.05 10.45 8.90
N GLU A 88 -9.43 11.69 9.25
CA GLU A 88 -10.55 12.38 8.61
C GLU A 88 -10.23 12.70 7.13
N TRP A 89 -9.01 13.17 6.81
CA TRP A 89 -8.59 13.41 5.43
C TRP A 89 -8.55 12.13 4.59
N ILE A 90 -8.02 11.03 5.14
CA ILE A 90 -8.04 9.71 4.50
C ILE A 90 -9.48 9.29 4.20
N SER A 91 -10.37 9.40 5.19
CA SER A 91 -11.79 9.02 5.03
C SER A 91 -12.47 9.78 3.90
N ARG A 92 -12.25 11.10 3.81
CA ARG A 92 -12.82 11.97 2.76
C ARG A 92 -12.25 11.62 1.38
N TYR A 93 -10.94 11.36 1.29
CA TYR A 93 -10.29 10.92 0.06
C TYR A 93 -10.92 9.61 -0.44
N ILE A 94 -10.97 8.60 0.43
CA ILE A 94 -11.54 7.29 0.08
C ILE A 94 -13.02 7.44 -0.30
N GLN A 95 -13.80 8.19 0.46
CA GLN A 95 -15.22 8.42 0.17
C GLN A 95 -15.44 9.01 -1.22
N HIS A 96 -14.62 9.98 -1.64
CA HIS A 96 -14.71 10.57 -2.98
C HIS A 96 -14.57 9.50 -4.08
N PHE A 97 -13.62 8.56 -3.94
CA PHE A 97 -13.42 7.49 -4.93
C PHE A 97 -14.39 6.32 -4.79
N LEU A 98 -15.00 6.14 -3.61
CA LEU A 98 -16.06 5.16 -3.39
C LEU A 98 -17.45 5.57 -3.94
N GLU A 99 -17.69 6.86 -4.19
CA GLU A 99 -19.02 7.34 -4.62
C GLU A 99 -19.56 6.63 -5.87
N LYS A 100 -18.66 6.24 -6.77
CA LYS A 100 -18.99 5.56 -8.04
C LYS A 100 -18.86 4.03 -7.95
N GLN A 101 -18.51 3.47 -6.78
CA GLN A 101 -18.33 2.04 -6.60
C GLN A 101 -19.65 1.34 -6.28
N PRO A 102 -19.80 0.06 -6.66
CA PRO A 102 -20.95 -0.78 -6.28
C PRO A 102 -21.11 -0.88 -4.77
N SER A 103 -20.00 -1.00 -4.06
CA SER A 103 -19.93 -1.02 -2.59
C SER A 103 -19.29 0.26 -2.08
N LYS A 104 -19.94 0.93 -1.11
CA LYS A 104 -19.44 2.18 -0.50
C LYS A 104 -18.75 1.88 0.83
N LYS A 105 -17.94 0.83 0.89
CA LYS A 105 -17.23 0.38 2.08
C LYS A 105 -15.81 -0.02 1.73
N ILE A 106 -14.98 -0.19 2.73
CA ILE A 106 -13.66 -0.81 2.62
C ILE A 106 -13.83 -2.31 2.88
N ASP A 107 -13.58 -3.14 1.86
CA ASP A 107 -13.75 -4.59 1.99
C ASP A 107 -12.66 -5.20 2.84
N TYR A 108 -11.41 -4.76 2.67
CA TYR A 108 -10.25 -5.23 3.41
C TYR A 108 -9.45 -4.06 3.99
N VAL A 109 -9.03 -4.19 5.23
CA VAL A 109 -7.98 -3.36 5.83
C VAL A 109 -6.81 -4.28 6.15
N LEU A 110 -5.62 -3.94 5.71
CA LEU A 110 -4.36 -4.55 6.16
C LEU A 110 -3.57 -3.51 6.95
N LEU A 111 -3.17 -3.84 8.16
CA LEU A 111 -2.17 -3.07 8.89
C LEU A 111 -0.86 -3.85 8.85
N THR A 112 0.16 -3.24 8.24
CA THR A 112 1.45 -3.90 8.02
C THR A 112 2.16 -4.16 9.33
N HIS A 113 2.18 -3.17 10.22
CA HIS A 113 2.74 -3.24 11.57
C HIS A 113 2.18 -2.12 12.47
N PHE A 114 2.65 -2.00 13.72
CA PHE A 114 1.98 -1.18 14.72
C PHE A 114 2.74 0.10 15.10
N HIS A 115 3.48 0.74 14.18
CA HIS A 115 3.98 2.10 14.42
C HIS A 115 2.88 3.15 14.18
N ASP A 116 3.06 4.31 14.78
CA ASP A 116 2.10 5.42 14.75
C ASP A 116 1.88 6.01 13.36
N ASP A 117 2.89 5.99 12.52
CA ASP A 117 2.82 6.40 11.12
C ASP A 117 2.16 5.36 10.19
N HIS A 118 1.70 4.22 10.75
CA HIS A 118 0.91 3.19 10.07
C HIS A 118 -0.47 2.98 10.68
N ILE A 119 -0.62 3.11 12.01
CA ILE A 119 -1.93 2.86 12.67
C ILE A 119 -2.53 4.10 13.33
N GLY A 120 -1.74 5.13 13.59
CA GLY A 120 -2.14 6.37 14.26
C GLY A 120 -1.59 6.53 15.67
N GLU A 121 -0.97 7.69 15.96
CA GLU A 121 -0.43 8.09 17.26
C GLU A 121 -1.52 8.71 18.13
N LEU A 122 -1.43 8.58 19.45
CA LEU A 122 -2.27 9.31 20.40
C LEU A 122 -1.58 10.62 20.83
N TYR A 123 -2.31 11.72 20.69
CA TYR A 123 -1.87 13.03 21.15
C TYR A 123 -3.03 13.86 21.72
N ALA A 124 -2.72 14.95 22.41
CA ALA A 124 -3.73 15.79 23.05
C ALA A 124 -4.71 16.39 22.03
N GLY A 125 -6.00 16.43 22.37
CA GLY A 125 -7.06 17.01 21.55
C GLY A 125 -7.74 16.05 20.58
N LEU A 126 -7.32 14.78 20.51
CA LEU A 126 -8.05 13.76 19.75
C LEU A 126 -9.40 13.44 20.41
N LYS A 127 -10.39 13.13 19.56
CA LYS A 127 -11.74 12.78 19.99
C LYS A 127 -11.82 11.31 20.39
N SER A 128 -12.71 10.99 21.32
CA SER A 128 -13.13 9.61 21.53
C SER A 128 -14.07 9.15 20.41
N SER A 129 -14.10 7.83 20.17
CA SER A 129 -15.13 7.22 19.33
C SER A 129 -16.54 7.52 19.87
N GLU A 130 -17.55 7.38 19.04
CA GLU A 130 -18.95 7.53 19.47
C GLU A 130 -19.30 6.60 20.66
N SER A 131 -18.74 5.40 20.68
CA SER A 131 -18.90 4.44 21.76
C SER A 131 -18.16 4.79 23.06
N GLY A 132 -17.17 5.69 23.01
CA GLY A 132 -16.28 6.01 24.14
C GLY A 132 -15.20 4.97 24.44
N ASN A 133 -15.12 3.87 23.67
CA ASN A 133 -14.23 2.74 23.99
C ASN A 133 -12.78 2.93 23.51
N TYR A 134 -12.55 3.80 22.53
CA TYR A 134 -11.21 4.10 21.99
C TYR A 134 -11.13 5.55 21.50
N ILE A 135 -9.90 6.00 21.28
CA ILE A 135 -9.61 7.33 20.76
C ILE A 135 -9.46 7.24 19.25
N LEU A 136 -9.96 8.27 18.54
CA LEU A 136 -9.89 8.37 17.08
C LEU A 136 -8.52 8.88 16.64
N SER A 137 -7.79 8.07 15.89
CA SER A 137 -6.52 8.42 15.26
C SER A 137 -6.17 7.42 14.17
N GLY A 138 -5.75 7.87 13.00
CA GLY A 138 -5.38 6.97 11.91
C GLY A 138 -6.50 5.98 11.58
N ILE A 139 -6.19 4.68 11.61
CA ILE A 139 -7.15 3.64 11.24
C ILE A 139 -8.41 3.63 12.10
N THR A 140 -8.32 3.97 13.39
CA THR A 140 -9.49 3.97 14.26
C THR A 140 -10.50 5.06 13.86
N GLU A 141 -10.01 6.17 13.32
CA GLU A 141 -10.84 7.26 12.82
C GLU A 141 -11.38 6.95 11.41
N VAL A 142 -10.58 6.32 10.55
CA VAL A 142 -11.05 5.87 9.23
C VAL A 142 -12.21 4.88 9.37
N ALA A 143 -12.10 3.90 10.26
CA ALA A 143 -13.14 2.91 10.50
C ALA A 143 -14.35 3.44 11.28
N GLU A 144 -14.25 4.60 11.94
CA GLU A 144 -15.40 5.31 12.51
C GLU A 144 -16.21 6.02 11.40
N ASN A 145 -15.52 6.57 10.40
CA ASN A 145 -16.14 7.33 9.31
C ASN A 145 -16.59 6.46 8.12
N LEU A 146 -15.97 5.31 7.91
CA LEU A 146 -16.23 4.41 6.79
C LEU A 146 -16.46 2.98 7.29
N SER A 147 -17.43 2.28 6.69
CA SER A 147 -17.66 0.87 6.99
C SER A 147 -16.50 0.01 6.50
N VAL A 148 -16.01 -0.88 7.37
CA VAL A 148 -14.99 -1.88 7.08
C VAL A 148 -15.63 -3.27 7.16
N SER A 149 -15.23 -4.20 6.27
CA SER A 149 -15.74 -5.57 6.32
C SER A 149 -14.79 -6.53 7.04
N LYS A 150 -13.49 -6.48 6.71
CA LYS A 150 -12.48 -7.34 7.32
C LYS A 150 -11.21 -6.54 7.61
N LEU A 151 -10.69 -6.69 8.81
CA LEU A 151 -9.39 -6.16 9.21
C LEU A 151 -8.40 -7.31 9.37
N VAL A 152 -7.20 -7.14 8.84
CA VAL A 152 -6.09 -8.09 8.94
C VAL A 152 -4.89 -7.37 9.53
N ASP A 153 -4.29 -7.95 10.55
CA ASP A 153 -3.04 -7.47 11.11
C ASP A 153 -2.08 -8.63 11.44
N ARG A 154 -0.87 -8.30 11.83
CA ARG A 154 0.19 -9.28 12.09
C ARG A 154 -0.01 -10.12 13.36
N ASN A 155 -0.89 -9.74 14.28
CA ASN A 155 -0.85 -10.28 15.65
C ASN A 155 -2.22 -10.60 16.30
N TRP A 156 -3.33 -10.44 15.56
CA TRP A 156 -4.67 -10.85 16.03
C TRP A 156 -4.67 -12.36 16.36
N PRO A 157 -5.32 -12.81 17.46
CA PRO A 157 -6.09 -12.02 18.45
C PRO A 157 -5.31 -11.62 19.70
N ASP A 158 -4.07 -12.10 19.88
CA ASP A 158 -3.41 -12.10 21.19
C ASP A 158 -2.51 -10.90 21.45
N TYR A 159 -1.89 -10.34 20.40
CA TYR A 159 -0.98 -9.18 20.48
C TYR A 159 0.22 -9.39 21.42
N ASN A 160 0.77 -10.61 21.42
CA ASN A 160 1.82 -11.04 22.34
C ASN A 160 3.19 -11.26 21.68
N TYR A 161 3.32 -11.07 20.35
CA TYR A 161 4.58 -11.33 19.65
C TYR A 161 5.29 -10.03 19.29
N PRO A 162 6.63 -9.93 19.50
CA PRO A 162 7.50 -10.90 20.17
C PRO A 162 7.37 -10.91 21.69
N SER A 163 6.68 -9.93 22.25
CA SER A 163 6.29 -9.79 23.64
C SER A 163 4.98 -8.98 23.72
N PRO A 164 4.28 -8.95 24.88
CA PRO A 164 3.06 -8.17 25.02
C PRO A 164 3.26 -6.69 24.62
N LEU A 165 2.47 -6.23 23.64
CA LEU A 165 2.53 -4.88 23.12
C LEU A 165 1.93 -3.88 24.11
N LYS A 166 2.70 -2.90 24.63
CA LYS A 166 2.30 -2.05 25.76
C LYS A 166 2.16 -0.56 25.46
N SER A 167 2.58 -0.09 24.29
CA SER A 167 2.46 1.32 23.92
C SER A 167 1.01 1.81 23.95
N ASN A 168 0.76 3.00 24.46
CA ASN A 168 -0.60 3.53 24.65
C ASN A 168 -1.43 3.54 23.35
N TYR A 169 -0.85 3.93 22.24
CA TYR A 169 -1.53 3.97 20.95
C TYR A 169 -1.81 2.55 20.42
N ILE A 170 -0.91 1.58 20.65
CA ILE A 170 -1.16 0.16 20.32
C ILE A 170 -2.29 -0.41 21.21
N GLN A 171 -2.29 -0.09 22.50
CA GLN A 171 -3.37 -0.50 23.39
C GLN A 171 -4.73 0.12 22.99
N ASN A 172 -4.72 1.35 22.48
CA ASN A 172 -5.90 1.98 21.90
C ASN A 172 -6.39 1.22 20.65
N TYR A 173 -5.48 0.87 19.76
CA TYR A 173 -5.76 0.05 18.59
C TYR A 173 -6.33 -1.33 18.97
N ILE A 174 -5.73 -2.02 19.92
CA ILE A 174 -6.23 -3.33 20.40
C ILE A 174 -7.67 -3.23 20.94
N ARG A 175 -7.97 -2.18 21.73
CA ARG A 175 -9.34 -1.93 22.20
C ARG A 175 -10.31 -1.70 21.05
N PHE A 176 -9.89 -0.90 20.06
CA PHE A 176 -10.66 -0.64 18.84
C PHE A 176 -11.00 -1.93 18.11
N VAL A 177 -10.01 -2.79 17.83
CA VAL A 177 -10.26 -4.03 17.08
C VAL A 177 -11.16 -4.96 17.87
N LYS A 178 -10.84 -5.22 19.15
CA LYS A 178 -11.62 -6.14 19.99
C LYS A 178 -13.08 -5.68 20.14
N TRP A 179 -13.30 -4.39 20.40
CA TRP A 179 -14.64 -3.84 20.53
C TRP A 179 -15.45 -3.98 19.24
N ASN A 180 -14.87 -3.59 18.09
CA ASN A 180 -15.59 -3.65 16.81
C ASN A 180 -15.91 -5.11 16.38
N VAL A 181 -15.01 -6.07 16.65
CA VAL A 181 -15.28 -7.49 16.41
C VAL A 181 -16.41 -8.00 17.33
N GLU A 182 -16.38 -7.65 18.61
CA GLU A 182 -17.44 -8.00 19.56
C GLU A 182 -18.81 -7.43 19.15
N GLN A 183 -18.83 -6.18 18.66
CA GLN A 183 -20.03 -5.54 18.13
C GLN A 183 -20.39 -5.99 16.70
N LYS A 184 -19.66 -6.92 16.11
CA LYS A 184 -19.86 -7.45 14.74
C LYS A 184 -19.86 -6.35 13.66
N ARG A 185 -19.12 -5.27 13.87
CA ARG A 185 -18.98 -4.20 12.87
C ARG A 185 -18.05 -4.63 11.73
N PHE A 186 -17.02 -5.43 12.04
CA PHE A 186 -16.15 -6.10 11.06
C PHE A 186 -15.62 -7.42 11.64
N THR A 187 -14.99 -8.25 10.79
CA THR A 187 -14.22 -9.42 11.21
C THR A 187 -12.74 -9.07 11.28
N ALA A 188 -11.98 -9.71 12.17
CA ALA A 188 -10.53 -9.58 12.22
C ALA A 188 -9.85 -10.94 12.03
N GLU A 189 -8.72 -10.95 11.31
CA GLU A 189 -7.88 -12.12 11.06
C GLU A 189 -6.41 -11.77 11.28
N GLN A 190 -5.61 -12.77 11.68
CA GLN A 190 -4.17 -12.64 11.61
C GLN A 190 -3.71 -12.79 10.16
N PHE A 191 -2.69 -12.02 9.77
CA PHE A 191 -2.07 -12.13 8.45
C PHE A 191 -1.47 -13.53 8.27
N ARG A 192 -1.94 -14.28 7.27
CA ARG A 192 -1.53 -15.65 6.99
C ARG A 192 -0.44 -15.66 5.94
N VAL A 193 0.82 -15.79 6.37
CA VAL A 193 1.96 -15.87 5.45
C VAL A 193 1.81 -17.08 4.51
N GLY A 194 2.18 -16.92 3.24
CA GLY A 194 2.06 -17.95 2.20
C GLY A 194 0.65 -18.02 1.56
N ALA A 195 -0.38 -17.46 2.19
CA ALA A 195 -1.73 -17.50 1.65
C ALA A 195 -1.91 -16.60 0.41
N ASN A 196 -2.77 -17.02 -0.51
CA ASN A 196 -3.26 -16.22 -1.64
C ASN A 196 -4.80 -16.17 -1.68
N ASP A 197 -5.43 -16.61 -0.62
CA ASP A 197 -6.88 -16.67 -0.46
C ASP A 197 -7.41 -15.74 0.65
N GLN A 198 -6.52 -14.94 1.29
CA GLN A 198 -6.92 -14.03 2.36
C GLN A 198 -7.48 -12.71 1.83
N PHE A 199 -6.93 -12.21 0.72
CA PHE A 199 -7.38 -11.02 0.00
C PHE A 199 -7.75 -11.43 -1.42
N THR A 200 -9.04 -11.51 -1.70
CA THR A 200 -9.55 -12.00 -3.00
C THR A 200 -10.54 -11.01 -3.59
N LEU A 201 -10.77 -11.11 -4.87
CA LEU A 201 -11.84 -10.38 -5.54
C LEU A 201 -13.21 -10.87 -5.02
N LEU A 202 -14.11 -9.96 -4.68
CA LEU A 202 -15.38 -10.28 -4.03
C LEU A 202 -16.59 -10.20 -4.97
N HIS A 203 -16.48 -9.44 -6.08
CA HIS A 203 -17.62 -9.17 -6.94
C HIS A 203 -17.62 -10.02 -8.20
N ASN A 204 -16.46 -10.22 -8.85
CA ASN A 204 -16.36 -11.01 -10.07
C ASN A 204 -15.01 -11.75 -10.23
N PRO A 205 -14.63 -12.63 -9.28
CA PRO A 205 -13.32 -13.28 -9.29
C PRO A 205 -13.07 -14.15 -10.53
N LYS A 206 -14.13 -14.73 -11.12
CA LYS A 206 -13.99 -15.59 -12.31
C LYS A 206 -13.60 -14.82 -13.57
N LYS A 207 -13.95 -13.54 -13.66
CA LYS A 207 -13.61 -12.67 -14.79
C LYS A 207 -12.13 -12.28 -14.79
N TYR A 208 -11.54 -12.20 -13.62
CA TYR A 208 -10.16 -11.74 -13.40
C TYR A 208 -9.31 -12.84 -12.75
N ASN A 209 -9.27 -14.02 -13.39
CA ASN A 209 -8.53 -15.19 -12.90
C ASN A 209 -7.00 -15.03 -12.95
N ASN A 210 -6.51 -13.94 -13.55
CA ASN A 210 -5.12 -13.52 -13.60
C ASN A 210 -4.78 -12.48 -12.51
N PHE A 211 -5.61 -12.36 -11.46
CA PHE A 211 -5.38 -11.52 -10.29
C PHE A 211 -5.06 -12.37 -9.06
N GLU A 212 -3.99 -12.01 -8.33
CA GLU A 212 -3.63 -12.64 -7.07
C GLU A 212 -3.03 -11.61 -6.10
N ILE A 213 -3.32 -11.75 -4.80
CA ILE A 213 -2.53 -11.16 -3.73
C ILE A 213 -1.89 -12.30 -2.93
N ARG A 214 -0.56 -12.35 -2.92
CA ARG A 214 0.25 -13.32 -2.19
C ARG A 214 0.82 -12.70 -0.94
N ASN A 215 0.54 -13.28 0.22
CA ASN A 215 1.11 -12.90 1.50
C ASN A 215 2.55 -13.41 1.61
N MET A 216 3.53 -12.50 1.65
CA MET A 216 4.95 -12.83 1.51
C MET A 216 5.64 -13.08 2.83
N ALA A 217 5.42 -12.23 3.82
CA ALA A 217 6.08 -12.31 5.13
C ALA A 217 5.27 -11.63 6.22
N SER A 218 5.44 -12.07 7.47
CA SER A 218 5.00 -11.37 8.69
C SER A 218 5.64 -12.04 9.91
N ASN A 219 6.01 -11.28 10.94
CA ASN A 219 6.57 -11.80 12.20
C ASN A 219 7.75 -12.78 12.01
N GLY A 220 8.60 -12.55 11.00
CA GLY A 220 9.72 -13.43 10.68
C GLY A 220 9.38 -14.70 9.88
N TRP A 221 8.12 -15.01 9.71
CA TRP A 221 7.71 -16.05 8.77
C TRP A 221 7.78 -15.52 7.34
N ILE A 222 8.29 -16.32 6.41
CA ILE A 222 8.46 -15.96 5.00
C ILE A 222 7.91 -17.10 4.15
N TRP A 223 7.14 -16.73 3.11
CA TRP A 223 6.76 -17.65 2.05
C TRP A 223 7.99 -18.24 1.34
N THR A 224 7.95 -19.52 0.98
CA THR A 224 9.12 -20.21 0.37
C THR A 224 9.16 -20.11 -1.15
N GLY A 225 8.14 -19.52 -1.79
CA GLY A 225 7.99 -19.54 -3.25
C GLY A 225 7.25 -20.77 -3.78
N VAL A 226 6.84 -21.70 -2.93
CA VAL A 226 6.18 -22.95 -3.33
C VAL A 226 4.87 -23.14 -2.57
N GLU A 227 3.77 -23.25 -3.29
CA GLU A 227 2.42 -23.44 -2.71
C GLU A 227 2.13 -22.41 -1.60
N ASN A 228 1.69 -22.87 -0.43
CA ASN A 228 1.51 -22.03 0.77
C ASN A 228 2.59 -22.30 1.84
N ASN A 229 3.70 -22.95 1.46
CA ASN A 229 4.77 -23.31 2.39
C ASN A 229 5.48 -22.07 2.92
N VAL A 230 5.79 -22.09 4.21
CA VAL A 230 6.47 -21.00 4.91
C VAL A 230 7.68 -21.51 5.67
N ARG A 231 8.64 -20.62 5.92
CA ARG A 231 9.77 -20.89 6.81
C ARG A 231 9.92 -19.77 7.82
N ASN A 232 10.36 -20.10 9.01
CA ASN A 232 10.73 -19.08 9.99
C ASN A 232 12.16 -18.59 9.70
N HIS A 233 12.36 -17.28 9.73
CA HIS A 233 13.65 -16.62 9.53
C HIS A 233 14.25 -16.14 10.86
N PHE A 234 13.41 -15.80 11.84
CA PHE A 234 13.87 -15.35 13.13
C PHE A 234 14.23 -16.53 14.04
N PRO A 235 15.20 -16.37 14.96
CA PRO A 235 15.40 -17.33 16.05
C PRO A 235 14.15 -17.38 16.93
N SER A 236 14.00 -18.45 17.71
CA SER A 236 12.89 -18.52 18.67
C SER A 236 13.03 -17.42 19.72
N VAL A 237 11.91 -16.79 20.09
CA VAL A 237 11.89 -15.67 21.07
C VAL A 237 12.49 -16.11 22.40
N GLU A 238 12.29 -17.39 22.79
CA GLU A 238 12.82 -17.97 24.02
C GLU A 238 14.36 -18.08 24.03
N SER A 239 15.00 -18.05 22.87
CA SER A 239 16.45 -18.08 22.74
C SER A 239 17.10 -16.68 22.77
N LEU A 240 16.29 -15.62 22.78
CA LEU A 240 16.71 -14.23 22.74
C LEU A 240 16.54 -13.55 24.10
N SER A 241 17.42 -12.64 24.44
CA SER A 241 17.17 -11.68 25.51
C SER A 241 16.19 -10.60 25.06
N ALA A 242 15.49 -9.95 25.97
CA ALA A 242 14.43 -9.00 25.62
C ALA A 242 14.89 -7.80 24.76
N ASN A 243 16.16 -7.43 24.85
CA ASN A 243 16.76 -6.37 23.99
C ASN A 243 17.18 -6.85 22.60
N GLU A 244 17.13 -8.17 22.35
CA GLU A 244 17.39 -8.79 21.04
C GLU A 244 16.09 -9.16 20.31
N TYR A 245 14.92 -8.96 20.93
CA TYR A 245 13.66 -9.26 20.27
C TYR A 245 13.52 -8.53 18.93
N PRO A 246 12.91 -9.16 17.92
CA PRO A 246 12.64 -8.52 16.64
C PRO A 246 11.96 -7.15 16.83
N ALA A 247 12.55 -6.11 16.24
CA ALA A 247 11.95 -4.77 16.23
C ALA A 247 10.63 -4.78 15.45
N GLU A 248 9.74 -3.82 15.74
CA GLU A 248 8.40 -3.75 15.16
C GLU A 248 8.43 -3.74 13.62
N ASN A 249 9.33 -2.95 13.00
CA ASN A 249 9.51 -2.90 11.55
C ASN A 249 9.85 -4.26 10.94
N MET A 250 10.69 -5.05 11.59
CA MET A 250 11.05 -6.39 11.13
C MET A 250 9.86 -7.35 11.10
N CYS A 251 8.81 -7.05 11.86
CA CYS A 251 7.59 -7.86 11.96
C CYS A 251 6.54 -7.50 10.91
N SER A 252 6.81 -6.53 10.02
CA SER A 252 5.89 -6.06 9.00
C SER A 252 5.30 -7.17 8.15
N SER A 253 4.00 -7.03 7.83
CA SER A 253 3.26 -7.88 6.89
C SER A 253 3.50 -7.40 5.47
N ALA A 254 4.21 -8.20 4.68
CA ALA A 254 4.53 -7.91 3.29
C ALA A 254 3.66 -8.72 2.33
N PHE A 255 3.29 -8.12 1.20
CA PHE A 255 2.54 -8.81 0.15
C PHE A 255 3.01 -8.44 -1.26
N ARG A 256 2.75 -9.34 -2.21
CA ARG A 256 2.84 -9.09 -3.65
C ARG A 256 1.45 -9.17 -4.24
N LEU A 257 1.10 -8.21 -5.10
CA LEU A 257 -0.12 -8.21 -5.90
C LEU A 257 0.27 -8.41 -7.36
N SER A 258 -0.39 -9.33 -8.04
CA SER A 258 -0.22 -9.60 -9.47
C SER A 258 -1.56 -9.40 -10.20
N TYR A 259 -1.54 -8.72 -11.34
CA TYR A 259 -2.67 -8.59 -12.25
C TYR A 259 -2.18 -8.68 -13.70
N GLY A 260 -2.43 -9.80 -14.35
CA GLY A 260 -1.83 -10.11 -15.65
C GLY A 260 -0.31 -10.17 -15.54
N LYS A 261 0.38 -9.28 -16.26
CA LYS A 261 1.85 -9.12 -16.17
C LYS A 261 2.27 -8.10 -15.12
N PHE A 262 1.35 -7.26 -14.64
CA PHE A 262 1.66 -6.24 -13.65
C PHE A 262 1.89 -6.86 -12.29
N ASP A 263 3.00 -6.48 -11.66
CA ASP A 263 3.38 -6.89 -10.32
C ASP A 263 3.70 -5.69 -9.43
N TYR A 264 3.15 -5.73 -8.22
CA TYR A 264 3.34 -4.71 -7.19
C TYR A 264 3.80 -5.35 -5.89
N PHE A 265 4.73 -4.70 -5.18
CA PHE A 265 5.23 -5.14 -3.88
C PHE A 265 5.06 -4.04 -2.83
N ASN A 266 4.55 -4.43 -1.66
CA ASN A 266 4.55 -3.62 -0.45
C ASN A 266 5.08 -4.47 0.71
N GLY A 267 6.16 -3.99 1.33
CA GLY A 267 6.81 -4.66 2.46
C GLY A 267 6.55 -3.98 3.80
N GLY A 268 5.70 -2.92 3.85
CA GLY A 268 5.64 -2.07 5.02
C GLY A 268 7.04 -1.54 5.34
N ASP A 269 7.44 -1.66 6.60
CA ASP A 269 8.74 -1.18 7.08
C ASP A 269 9.78 -2.28 7.24
N LEU A 270 9.77 -3.31 6.37
CA LEU A 270 10.83 -4.32 6.38
C LEU A 270 12.22 -3.67 6.33
N THR A 271 13.15 -4.16 7.14
CA THR A 271 14.51 -3.63 7.26
C THR A 271 15.57 -4.62 6.83
N THR A 272 16.74 -4.10 6.41
CA THR A 272 17.92 -4.92 6.11
C THR A 272 18.64 -5.35 7.39
N GLY A 273 18.45 -4.65 8.52
CA GLY A 273 19.19 -4.90 9.73
C GLY A 273 20.69 -5.02 9.47
N GLU A 274 21.32 -6.03 10.08
CA GLU A 274 22.72 -6.43 9.79
C GLU A 274 22.71 -7.49 8.68
N ALA A 275 23.27 -7.13 7.53
CA ALA A 275 23.27 -7.97 6.34
C ALA A 275 23.85 -9.37 6.60
N GLY A 276 23.14 -10.40 6.19
CA GLY A 276 23.53 -11.80 6.35
C GLY A 276 23.21 -12.39 7.74
N THR A 277 22.60 -11.64 8.63
CA THR A 277 22.05 -12.14 9.89
C THR A 277 20.53 -12.33 9.79
N TRP A 278 19.92 -12.89 10.84
CA TRP A 278 18.46 -13.01 10.93
C TRP A 278 17.74 -11.65 11.02
N GLN A 279 18.45 -10.58 11.31
CA GLN A 279 17.92 -9.22 11.35
C GLN A 279 17.66 -8.64 9.94
N ASP A 280 18.29 -9.20 8.90
CA ASP A 280 18.00 -8.88 7.50
C ASP A 280 16.78 -9.67 7.02
N ILE A 281 15.57 -9.17 7.32
CA ILE A 281 14.33 -9.78 6.85
C ILE A 281 13.97 -9.33 5.43
N GLU A 282 14.40 -8.14 5.00
CA GLU A 282 14.09 -7.57 3.69
C GLU A 282 14.68 -8.43 2.55
N THR A 283 15.94 -8.81 2.66
CA THR A 283 16.65 -9.60 1.62
C THR A 283 15.95 -10.92 1.29
N PRO A 284 15.66 -11.84 2.24
CA PRO A 284 15.01 -13.10 1.90
C PRO A 284 13.59 -12.93 1.38
N VAL A 285 12.84 -11.89 1.79
CA VAL A 285 11.53 -11.58 1.25
C VAL A 285 11.63 -11.11 -0.19
N GLY A 286 12.58 -10.23 -0.51
CA GLY A 286 12.84 -9.79 -1.89
C GLY A 286 13.24 -10.93 -2.82
N LEU A 287 14.06 -11.87 -2.34
CA LEU A 287 14.49 -13.02 -3.13
C LEU A 287 13.34 -13.94 -3.54
N VAL A 288 12.35 -14.15 -2.65
CA VAL A 288 11.16 -14.97 -2.98
C VAL A 288 10.10 -14.19 -3.75
N SER A 289 10.06 -12.87 -3.61
CA SER A 289 9.20 -12.01 -4.42
C SER A 289 9.60 -12.05 -5.89
N GLY A 290 10.90 -11.94 -6.18
CA GLY A 290 11.39 -11.74 -7.54
C GLY A 290 11.02 -10.36 -8.10
N PRO A 291 11.21 -10.15 -9.42
CA PRO A 291 10.95 -8.86 -10.08
C PRO A 291 9.52 -8.36 -9.94
N VAL A 292 9.37 -7.03 -9.85
CA VAL A 292 8.05 -6.35 -9.84
C VAL A 292 8.13 -5.07 -10.67
N ASP A 293 6.97 -4.58 -11.14
CA ASP A 293 6.89 -3.31 -11.87
C ASP A 293 6.92 -2.11 -10.93
N VAL A 294 6.18 -2.20 -9.82
CA VAL A 294 6.08 -1.15 -8.81
C VAL A 294 6.42 -1.69 -7.44
N CYS A 295 7.29 -1.00 -6.72
CA CYS A 295 7.66 -1.31 -5.35
C CYS A 295 7.44 -0.08 -4.46
N VAL A 296 6.67 -0.22 -3.38
CA VAL A 296 6.70 0.73 -2.27
C VAL A 296 8.04 0.56 -1.57
N ALA A 297 8.71 1.67 -1.33
CA ALA A 297 9.99 1.64 -0.65
C ALA A 297 9.80 1.25 0.81
N ASN A 298 10.36 0.11 1.21
CA ASN A 298 10.31 -0.35 2.58
C ASN A 298 10.83 0.75 3.53
N HIS A 299 10.21 0.88 4.69
CA HIS A 299 10.57 1.84 5.73
C HIS A 299 10.82 3.25 5.16
N HIS A 300 9.92 3.68 4.26
CA HIS A 300 9.95 5.01 3.60
C HIS A 300 11.30 5.34 2.93
N ALA A 301 12.08 4.34 2.50
CA ALA A 301 13.46 4.48 2.06
C ALA A 301 14.39 5.08 3.14
N TYR A 302 14.17 4.75 4.40
CA TYR A 302 15.05 5.13 5.50
C TYR A 302 16.39 4.38 5.44
N TYR A 303 17.37 4.78 6.28
CA TYR A 303 18.78 4.32 6.14
C TYR A 303 18.97 2.79 6.28
N ASP A 304 18.05 2.08 6.88
CA ASP A 304 18.11 0.65 7.20
C ASP A 304 17.20 -0.21 6.31
N ALA A 305 16.81 0.31 5.15
CA ALA A 305 15.97 -0.40 4.18
C ALA A 305 16.51 -0.30 2.74
N MET A 306 15.79 -0.89 1.79
CA MET A 306 16.14 -0.88 0.36
C MET A 306 17.55 -1.39 0.10
N GLY A 307 17.91 -2.52 0.71
CA GLY A 307 19.21 -3.16 0.61
C GLY A 307 19.60 -3.53 -0.82
N VAL A 308 20.90 -3.61 -1.10
CA VAL A 308 21.41 -3.90 -2.46
C VAL A 308 20.88 -5.24 -2.97
N THR A 309 20.85 -6.27 -2.12
CA THR A 309 20.39 -7.62 -2.50
C THR A 309 18.89 -7.63 -2.75
N PHE A 310 18.10 -6.95 -1.92
CA PHE A 310 16.67 -6.75 -2.13
C PHE A 310 16.41 -6.07 -3.48
N LEU A 311 17.05 -4.92 -3.73
CA LEU A 311 16.88 -4.17 -4.98
C LEU A 311 17.29 -4.97 -6.23
N LYS A 312 18.34 -5.79 -6.12
CA LYS A 312 18.75 -6.72 -7.20
C LYS A 312 17.73 -7.82 -7.45
N ALA A 313 17.01 -8.25 -6.44
CA ALA A 313 15.98 -9.28 -6.55
C ALA A 313 14.68 -8.72 -7.16
N VAL A 314 14.16 -7.61 -6.61
CA VAL A 314 12.86 -7.06 -7.01
C VAL A 314 12.93 -6.15 -8.24
N ARG A 315 14.05 -5.51 -8.53
CA ARG A 315 14.36 -4.70 -9.72
C ARG A 315 13.20 -3.83 -10.25
N PRO A 316 12.52 -3.04 -9.43
CA PRO A 316 11.30 -2.37 -9.87
C PRO A 316 11.59 -1.30 -10.93
N ARG A 317 10.65 -1.15 -11.89
CA ARG A 317 10.65 -0.06 -12.85
C ARG A 317 10.27 1.27 -12.17
N VAL A 318 9.40 1.19 -11.16
CA VAL A 318 8.89 2.33 -10.39
C VAL A 318 9.03 2.08 -8.90
N HIS A 319 9.56 3.08 -8.20
CA HIS A 319 9.53 3.14 -6.73
C HIS A 319 8.56 4.21 -6.27
N ILE A 320 7.74 3.88 -5.28
CA ILE A 320 6.89 4.83 -4.54
C ILE A 320 7.48 5.02 -3.15
N VAL A 321 7.71 6.26 -2.75
CA VAL A 321 8.20 6.61 -1.41
C VAL A 321 7.14 7.45 -0.71
N GLN A 322 6.50 6.90 0.31
CA GLN A 322 5.55 7.62 1.14
C GLN A 322 6.33 8.34 2.25
N VAL A 323 6.45 9.65 2.13
CA VAL A 323 7.34 10.49 2.95
C VAL A 323 6.55 11.28 3.97
N TRP A 324 7.01 11.29 5.21
CA TRP A 324 6.45 12.12 6.29
C TRP A 324 7.54 12.77 7.18
N SER A 325 8.83 12.45 6.96
CA SER A 325 9.97 12.90 7.76
C SER A 325 11.12 13.39 6.87
N PRO A 326 11.97 14.33 7.32
CA PRO A 326 13.08 14.86 6.53
C PRO A 326 14.20 13.85 6.25
N SER A 327 14.22 12.72 6.95
CA SER A 327 15.17 11.62 6.69
C SER A 327 14.70 10.63 5.60
N GLN A 328 13.60 10.92 4.94
CA GLN A 328 12.96 10.07 3.92
C GLN A 328 12.86 10.79 2.56
N PRO A 329 13.34 10.19 1.46
CA PRO A 329 14.30 9.08 1.44
C PRO A 329 15.68 9.52 1.97
N SER A 330 16.37 8.63 2.68
CA SER A 330 17.75 8.90 3.10
C SER A 330 18.67 9.07 1.89
N PRO A 331 19.63 10.02 1.88
CA PRO A 331 20.42 10.34 0.69
C PRO A 331 21.21 9.17 0.11
N ASN A 332 21.76 8.30 0.96
CA ASN A 332 22.49 7.11 0.55
C ASN A 332 21.53 6.05 -0.05
N ILE A 333 20.33 5.92 0.48
CA ILE A 333 19.30 5.00 -0.02
C ILE A 333 18.78 5.50 -1.37
N LEU A 334 18.44 6.78 -1.48
CA LEU A 334 18.05 7.37 -2.77
C LEU A 334 19.14 7.17 -3.84
N SER A 335 20.41 7.36 -3.48
CA SER A 335 21.53 7.13 -4.39
C SER A 335 21.62 5.67 -4.83
N ARG A 336 21.37 4.73 -3.91
CA ARG A 336 21.32 3.29 -4.18
C ARG A 336 20.16 2.92 -5.11
N MET A 337 18.97 3.43 -4.84
CA MET A 337 17.76 3.21 -5.67
C MET A 337 17.94 3.76 -7.09
N LEU A 338 18.59 4.88 -7.27
CA LEU A 338 18.88 5.50 -8.57
C LEU A 338 20.03 4.83 -9.34
N SER A 339 20.87 4.03 -8.67
CA SER A 339 22.09 3.50 -9.26
C SER A 339 21.82 2.34 -10.23
N THR A 340 22.26 2.50 -11.49
CA THR A 340 22.28 1.39 -12.48
C THR A 340 23.28 0.30 -12.13
N GLY A 341 24.24 0.57 -11.24
CA GLY A 341 25.13 -0.43 -10.66
C GLY A 341 24.44 -1.35 -9.64
N THR A 342 23.31 -0.91 -9.06
CA THR A 342 22.51 -1.77 -8.19
C THR A 342 21.76 -2.84 -9.00
N TYR A 343 21.03 -2.44 -10.04
CA TYR A 343 20.46 -3.33 -11.06
C TYR A 343 20.35 -2.58 -12.38
N PRO A 344 20.38 -3.27 -13.54
CA PRO A 344 20.30 -2.61 -14.85
C PRO A 344 18.89 -2.10 -15.16
N GLY A 345 18.80 -1.25 -16.18
CA GLY A 345 17.53 -0.75 -16.71
C GLY A 345 17.06 0.59 -16.11
N PRO A 346 16.01 1.17 -16.68
CA PRO A 346 15.45 2.44 -16.25
C PRO A 346 14.65 2.27 -14.95
N ARG A 347 14.61 3.32 -14.15
CA ARG A 347 13.79 3.40 -12.93
C ARG A 347 13.33 4.82 -12.67
N ASP A 348 12.12 4.96 -12.20
CA ASP A 348 11.53 6.23 -11.80
C ASP A 348 11.13 6.17 -10.33
N ILE A 349 11.37 7.25 -9.60
CA ILE A 349 11.05 7.36 -8.17
C ILE A 349 10.05 8.48 -7.99
N PHE A 350 8.96 8.18 -7.28
CA PHE A 350 7.89 9.11 -6.95
C PHE A 350 7.76 9.21 -5.44
N ALA A 351 7.86 10.42 -4.89
CA ALA A 351 7.65 10.68 -3.47
C ALA A 351 6.36 11.45 -3.26
N THR A 352 5.62 11.10 -2.19
CA THR A 352 4.35 11.76 -1.84
C THR A 352 4.56 13.15 -1.29
N ASN A 353 5.66 13.35 -0.54
CA ASN A 353 5.99 14.63 0.07
C ASN A 353 7.47 14.68 0.43
N THR A 354 8.21 15.71 0.01
CA THR A 354 9.62 15.86 0.37
C THR A 354 9.82 17.16 1.10
N MET A 355 10.50 17.10 2.23
CA MET A 355 10.80 18.30 3.02
C MET A 355 11.98 19.05 2.44
N GLU A 356 12.03 20.37 2.69
CA GLU A 356 13.13 21.22 2.24
C GLU A 356 14.48 20.77 2.82
N GLU A 357 14.50 20.33 4.07
CA GLU A 357 15.70 19.77 4.73
C GLU A 357 16.26 18.58 3.95
N THR A 358 15.40 17.71 3.42
CA THR A 358 15.82 16.58 2.59
C THR A 358 16.45 17.06 1.30
N ARG A 359 15.89 18.11 0.66
CA ARG A 359 16.42 18.70 -0.56
C ARG A 359 17.80 19.32 -0.36
N VAL A 360 18.00 19.99 0.76
CA VAL A 360 19.30 20.60 1.10
C VAL A 360 20.40 19.55 1.26
N VAL A 361 20.11 18.41 1.88
CA VAL A 361 21.14 17.38 2.16
C VAL A 361 21.30 16.37 1.02
N SER A 362 20.36 16.30 0.09
CA SER A 362 20.37 15.34 -1.01
C SER A 362 20.27 16.03 -2.37
N GLY A 363 21.40 16.24 -3.04
CA GLY A 363 21.45 16.78 -4.41
C GLY A 363 20.82 15.90 -5.49
N ARG A 364 20.27 14.73 -5.12
CA ARG A 364 19.59 13.82 -6.05
C ARG A 364 18.06 13.92 -6.03
N MET A 365 17.50 14.80 -5.22
CA MET A 365 16.05 14.98 -5.12
C MET A 365 15.43 15.43 -6.45
N GLU A 366 16.17 16.20 -7.25
CA GLU A 366 15.75 16.64 -8.60
C GLU A 366 15.57 15.47 -9.59
N SER A 367 16.10 14.28 -9.26
CA SER A 367 15.92 13.07 -10.09
C SER A 367 14.56 12.40 -9.85
N LEU A 368 13.80 12.78 -8.83
CA LEU A 368 12.48 12.23 -8.55
C LEU A 368 11.48 12.76 -9.57
N LYS A 369 10.58 11.89 -10.03
CA LYS A 369 9.47 12.24 -10.95
C LYS A 369 8.34 12.99 -10.24
N SER A 370 8.18 12.77 -8.93
CA SER A 370 7.30 13.55 -8.07
C SER A 370 7.98 13.78 -6.73
N GLN A 371 7.76 14.96 -6.16
CA GLN A 371 8.22 15.33 -4.81
C GLN A 371 7.07 15.72 -3.89
N GLN A 372 5.82 15.82 -4.43
CA GLN A 372 4.62 16.14 -3.67
C GLN A 372 3.34 15.84 -4.47
N GLY A 373 2.37 15.22 -3.84
CA GLY A 373 1.03 14.93 -4.35
C GLY A 373 0.58 13.53 -3.95
N HIS A 374 -0.71 13.23 -4.10
CA HIS A 374 -1.14 11.85 -4.07
C HIS A 374 -0.64 11.16 -5.34
N ILE A 375 -0.21 9.91 -5.22
CA ILE A 375 0.31 9.14 -6.35
C ILE A 375 -0.68 8.03 -6.66
N VAL A 376 -1.19 7.99 -7.90
CA VAL A 376 -2.10 6.93 -8.33
C VAL A 376 -1.43 6.11 -9.42
N VAL A 377 -1.25 4.83 -9.16
CA VAL A 377 -0.86 3.83 -10.15
C VAL A 377 -2.15 3.25 -10.73
N ARG A 378 -2.42 3.53 -11.99
CA ARG A 378 -3.58 2.97 -12.73
C ARG A 378 -3.10 1.94 -13.72
N VAL A 379 -3.42 0.68 -13.46
CA VAL A 379 -3.12 -0.45 -14.34
C VAL A 379 -4.29 -0.66 -15.31
N ASN A 380 -3.97 -0.74 -16.59
CA ASN A 380 -4.97 -0.95 -17.63
C ASN A 380 -5.56 -2.37 -17.57
N PRO A 381 -6.80 -2.57 -18.06
CA PRO A 381 -7.44 -3.88 -18.06
C PRO A 381 -6.55 -4.96 -18.70
N GLY A 382 -6.37 -6.07 -17.96
CA GLY A 382 -5.50 -7.17 -18.36
C GLY A 382 -4.08 -7.11 -17.82
N GLY A 383 -3.62 -5.95 -17.30
CA GLY A 383 -2.32 -5.82 -16.64
C GLY A 383 -1.12 -5.79 -17.57
N GLU A 384 -1.27 -5.35 -18.83
CA GLU A 384 -0.15 -5.27 -19.79
C GLU A 384 0.68 -3.99 -19.65
N ASP A 385 0.06 -2.91 -19.18
CA ASP A 385 0.69 -1.61 -18.97
C ASP A 385 -0.02 -0.80 -17.88
N TYR A 386 0.65 0.26 -17.40
CA TYR A 386 0.12 1.15 -16.38
C TYR A 386 0.57 2.59 -16.56
N MET A 387 -0.19 3.51 -15.97
CA MET A 387 0.09 4.94 -15.89
C MET A 387 0.26 5.37 -14.44
N ILE A 388 1.04 6.41 -14.22
CA ILE A 388 1.14 7.07 -12.92
C ILE A 388 0.60 8.49 -13.03
N TYR A 389 -0.34 8.81 -12.16
CA TYR A 389 -0.94 10.14 -12.03
C TYR A 389 -0.51 10.76 -10.70
N ILE A 390 -0.05 11.99 -10.76
CA ILE A 390 0.21 12.80 -9.56
C ILE A 390 -0.97 13.74 -9.39
N LEU A 391 -1.69 13.61 -8.27
CA LEU A 391 -2.84 14.45 -7.97
C LEU A 391 -2.45 15.58 -7.02
N ASP A 392 -3.10 16.70 -7.18
CA ASP A 392 -2.96 17.85 -6.29
C ASP A 392 -3.46 17.50 -4.88
N ASP A 393 -2.61 17.72 -3.90
CA ASP A 393 -2.85 17.46 -2.49
C ASP A 393 -3.12 18.73 -1.67
N SER A 394 -3.29 19.86 -2.35
CA SER A 394 -3.62 21.17 -1.72
C SER A 394 -5.12 21.38 -1.51
N SER A 395 -5.95 20.49 -2.07
CA SER A 395 -7.40 20.55 -1.96
C SER A 395 -8.05 19.21 -2.30
N GLU A 396 -9.35 19.07 -2.02
CA GLU A 396 -10.14 17.87 -2.38
C GLU A 396 -10.58 17.87 -3.86
N SER A 397 -10.00 18.71 -4.71
CA SER A 397 -10.29 18.70 -6.15
C SER A 397 -9.67 17.54 -6.89
N PHE A 398 -8.62 16.94 -6.33
CA PHE A 398 -7.86 15.81 -6.89
C PHE A 398 -7.52 15.98 -8.38
N ARG A 399 -7.10 17.20 -8.76
CA ARG A 399 -6.69 17.51 -10.13
C ARG A 399 -5.35 16.89 -10.44
N ILE A 400 -5.19 16.43 -11.66
CA ILE A 400 -3.95 15.84 -12.15
C ILE A 400 -2.89 16.92 -12.32
N LYS A 401 -1.78 16.83 -11.60
CA LYS A 401 -0.60 17.69 -11.70
C LYS A 401 0.39 17.20 -12.74
N ALA A 402 0.54 15.87 -12.86
CA ALA A 402 1.45 15.24 -13.81
C ALA A 402 0.95 13.84 -14.19
N ILE A 403 1.36 13.38 -15.36
CA ILE A 403 1.08 12.05 -15.90
C ILE A 403 2.38 11.45 -16.39
N HIS A 404 2.67 10.21 -16.02
CA HIS A 404 3.86 9.47 -16.45
C HIS A 404 3.46 8.10 -16.99
N GLY A 405 4.16 7.64 -18.02
CA GLY A 405 3.88 6.40 -18.71
C GLY A 405 3.47 6.61 -20.17
N PRO A 406 2.92 5.59 -20.88
CA PRO A 406 2.67 4.26 -20.33
C PRO A 406 3.96 3.53 -19.97
N TYR A 407 3.90 2.72 -18.91
CA TYR A 407 4.92 1.76 -18.51
C TYR A 407 4.45 0.37 -18.92
N ASN A 408 5.21 -0.32 -19.73
CA ASN A 408 4.91 -1.71 -20.07
C ASN A 408 5.31 -2.63 -18.92
N CYS A 409 4.46 -3.59 -18.61
CA CYS A 409 4.73 -4.67 -17.65
C CYS A 409 5.57 -5.78 -18.30
N ASN A 410 6.41 -6.45 -17.54
CA ASN A 410 7.37 -7.46 -18.05
C ASN A 410 6.83 -8.89 -17.98
#